data_359810e7c9e4e84c9867dbe6f5021360
#
_entry.id   359810e7c9e4e84c9867dbe6f5021360
#
_cell.length_a   1.000
_cell.length_b   1.000
_cell.length_c   1.000
_cell.angle_alpha   90.00
_cell.angle_beta   90.00
_cell.angle_gamma   90.00
#
_symmetry.space_group_name_H-M   'P 1'
#
loop_
_entity.id
_entity.type
_entity.pdbx_description
1 polymer ?
#
loop_
_entity_poly.entity_id
_entity_poly.type
_entity_poly.pdbx_seq_one_letter_code
_entity_poly.pdbx_strand_id
1 'polypeptide(L)'
;MKLLLIVFSFLFLTGFSKQETICLAQNIYFEARDQTVKGQIAVALVTINRVNSKRFPNTLCKVVKQAKYRKGKIVKHKCHFSWFCDGKSDIPKNRIAWKVSLTIAKAMLDQSGAHIKNYGK
;
A
#
# COMPACT_ATOMS: atom_id res chain seq x y z
N MET A 1 -9.92 -18.05 -40.28
CA MET A 1 -9.19 -18.74 -39.21
C MET A 1 -8.05 -17.95 -38.58
N LYS A 2 -7.93 -16.66 -38.83
CA LYS A 2 -6.88 -15.81 -38.22
C LYS A 2 -7.41 -14.86 -37.18
N LEU A 3 -8.66 -15.01 -36.71
CA LEU A 3 -9.33 -14.08 -35.79
C LEU A 3 -9.26 -14.50 -34.34
N LEU A 4 -8.66 -15.64 -34.00
CA LEU A 4 -8.65 -16.18 -32.64
C LEU A 4 -7.44 -15.76 -31.83
N LEU A 5 -6.49 -15.02 -32.40
CA LEU A 5 -5.26 -14.63 -31.71
C LEU A 5 -5.26 -13.23 -31.11
N ILE A 6 -6.33 -12.46 -31.30
CA ILE A 6 -6.39 -11.06 -30.89
C ILE A 6 -7.04 -10.87 -29.50
N VAL A 7 -7.69 -11.90 -28.95
CA VAL A 7 -8.46 -11.77 -27.71
C VAL A 7 -7.60 -11.88 -26.46
N PHE A 8 -6.37 -12.32 -26.55
CA PHE A 8 -5.51 -12.55 -25.37
C PHE A 8 -4.72 -11.32 -24.90
N SER A 9 -4.78 -10.22 -25.63
CA SER A 9 -3.95 -9.04 -25.33
C SER A 9 -4.57 -8.06 -24.34
N PHE A 10 -5.82 -8.29 -23.92
CA PHE A 10 -6.54 -7.34 -23.06
C PHE A 10 -6.51 -7.64 -21.57
N LEU A 11 -5.85 -8.72 -21.15
CA LEU A 11 -5.84 -9.14 -19.75
C LEU A 11 -4.74 -8.48 -18.89
N PHE A 12 -3.99 -7.54 -19.46
CA PHE A 12 -2.92 -6.83 -18.74
C PHE A 12 -3.23 -5.37 -18.42
N LEU A 13 -4.51 -5.02 -18.31
CA LEU A 13 -4.87 -3.73 -17.71
C LEU A 13 -4.76 -3.86 -16.20
N THR A 14 -3.54 -3.70 -15.76
CA THR A 14 -3.18 -3.77 -14.38
C THR A 14 -3.60 -2.52 -13.65
N GLY A 15 -4.66 -2.59 -12.89
CA GLY A 15 -4.80 -1.79 -11.70
C GLY A 15 -3.75 -2.24 -10.66
N PHE A 16 -3.66 -1.54 -9.54
CA PHE A 16 -2.87 -2.01 -8.40
C PHE A 16 -3.32 -3.41 -8.04
N SER A 17 -2.36 -4.28 -7.77
CA SER A 17 -2.68 -5.60 -7.32
C SER A 17 -3.47 -5.50 -6.00
N LYS A 18 -4.31 -6.49 -5.74
CA LYS A 18 -5.04 -6.61 -4.47
C LYS A 18 -4.08 -6.50 -3.28
N GLN A 19 -2.88 -7.06 -3.39
CA GLN A 19 -1.88 -7.04 -2.33
C GLN A 19 -1.36 -5.62 -2.06
N GLU A 20 -1.13 -4.82 -3.08
CA GLU A 20 -0.72 -3.41 -2.93
C GLU A 20 -1.79 -2.60 -2.21
N THR A 21 -3.05 -2.81 -2.55
CA THR A 21 -4.19 -2.17 -1.86
C THR A 21 -4.24 -2.57 -0.40
N ILE A 22 -4.04 -3.85 -0.09
CA ILE A 22 -4.02 -4.35 1.29
C ILE A 22 -2.87 -3.71 2.08
N CYS A 23 -1.68 -3.60 1.51
CA CYS A 23 -0.55 -2.96 2.19
C CYS A 23 -0.84 -1.49 2.51
N LEU A 24 -1.44 -0.75 1.60
CA LEU A 24 -1.86 0.63 1.87
C LEU A 24 -2.92 0.68 2.97
N ALA A 25 -3.92 -0.19 2.90
CA ALA A 25 -4.98 -0.26 3.91
C ALA A 25 -4.43 -0.63 5.30
N GLN A 26 -3.47 -1.54 5.38
CA GLN A 26 -2.80 -1.88 6.64
C GLN A 26 -2.11 -0.65 7.23
N ASN A 27 -1.42 0.12 6.41
CA ASN A 27 -0.75 1.31 6.89
C ASN A 27 -1.73 2.35 7.41
N ILE A 28 -2.82 2.59 6.69
CA ILE A 28 -3.90 3.48 7.15
C ILE A 28 -4.47 2.98 8.48
N TYR A 29 -4.76 1.69 8.58
CA TYR A 29 -5.34 1.09 9.78
C TYR A 29 -4.43 1.28 11.00
N PHE A 30 -3.19 0.85 10.92
CA PHE A 30 -2.30 0.87 12.08
C PHE A 30 -1.80 2.28 12.45
N GLU A 31 -1.68 3.17 11.47
CA GLU A 31 -1.24 4.53 11.71
C GLU A 31 -2.39 5.47 12.14
N ALA A 32 -3.61 5.24 11.67
CA ALA A 32 -4.64 6.27 11.74
C ALA A 32 -6.08 5.79 11.95
N ARG A 33 -6.34 4.54 12.33
CA ARG A 33 -7.73 4.07 12.48
C ARG A 33 -8.56 4.90 13.48
N ASP A 34 -7.91 5.49 14.45
CA ASP A 34 -8.56 6.33 15.48
C ASP A 34 -8.64 7.81 15.08
N GLN A 35 -8.15 8.15 13.91
CA GLN A 35 -8.17 9.51 13.38
C GLN A 35 -9.44 9.75 12.56
N THR A 36 -9.70 11.02 12.25
CA THR A 36 -10.73 11.39 11.29
C THR A 36 -10.43 10.79 9.91
N VAL A 37 -11.43 10.73 9.04
CA VAL A 37 -11.23 10.31 7.64
C VAL A 37 -10.14 11.16 6.97
N LYS A 38 -10.12 12.47 7.23
CA LYS A 38 -9.09 13.37 6.71
C LYS A 38 -7.68 12.95 7.15
N GLY A 39 -7.51 12.57 8.41
CA GLY A 39 -6.24 12.06 8.93
C GLY A 39 -5.83 10.75 8.29
N GLN A 40 -6.78 9.85 8.06
CA GLN A 40 -6.55 8.59 7.37
C GLN A 40 -6.14 8.79 5.91
N ILE A 41 -6.78 9.72 5.21
CA ILE A 41 -6.40 10.12 3.84
C ILE A 41 -4.98 10.69 3.82
N ALA A 42 -4.60 11.47 4.82
CA ALA A 42 -3.24 12.02 4.91
C ALA A 42 -2.19 10.91 4.98
N VAL A 43 -2.44 9.85 5.74
CA VAL A 43 -1.54 8.68 5.79
C VAL A 43 -1.45 8.00 4.42
N ALA A 44 -2.57 7.84 3.74
CA ALA A 44 -2.58 7.28 2.37
C ALA A 44 -1.73 8.13 1.42
N LEU A 45 -1.89 9.45 1.46
CA LEU A 45 -1.13 10.37 0.60
C LEU A 45 0.37 10.31 0.87
N VAL A 46 0.79 10.29 2.13
CA VAL A 46 2.21 10.15 2.49
C VAL A 46 2.79 8.86 1.91
N THR A 47 2.05 7.76 2.05
CA THR A 47 2.50 6.45 1.57
C THR A 47 2.62 6.44 0.03
N ILE A 48 1.61 6.96 -0.67
CA ILE A 48 1.61 7.04 -2.13
C ILE A 48 2.73 7.98 -2.62
N ASN A 49 2.93 9.12 -1.96
CA ASN A 49 4.00 10.05 -2.32
C ASN A 49 5.38 9.42 -2.19
N ARG A 50 5.59 8.58 -1.19
CA ARG A 50 6.85 7.83 -1.04
C ARG A 50 7.08 6.88 -2.21
N VAL A 51 6.06 6.14 -2.63
CA VAL A 51 6.16 5.26 -3.81
C VAL A 51 6.55 6.05 -5.06
N ASN A 52 6.08 7.27 -5.19
CA ASN A 52 6.37 8.15 -6.32
C ASN A 52 7.70 8.88 -6.20
N SER A 53 8.38 8.76 -5.08
CA SER A 53 9.69 9.39 -4.86
C SER A 53 10.83 8.42 -5.16
N LYS A 54 11.87 8.90 -5.82
CA LYS A 54 13.08 8.12 -6.08
C LYS A 54 13.85 7.73 -4.81
N ARG A 55 13.56 8.37 -3.69
CA ARG A 55 14.19 8.10 -2.39
C ARG A 55 13.65 6.85 -1.69
N PHE A 56 12.52 6.36 -2.14
CA PHE A 56 11.80 5.26 -1.50
C PHE A 56 11.61 4.10 -2.48
N PRO A 57 11.29 2.90 -1.98
CA PRO A 57 10.93 1.80 -2.85
C PRO A 57 9.74 2.14 -3.76
N ASN A 58 9.61 1.42 -4.85
CA ASN A 58 8.65 1.71 -5.91
C ASN A 58 7.33 0.96 -5.80
N THR A 59 7.08 0.28 -4.70
CA THR A 59 5.79 -0.38 -4.44
C THR A 59 5.26 -0.01 -3.06
N LEU A 60 3.94 -0.04 -2.90
CA LEU A 60 3.28 0.26 -1.63
C LEU A 60 3.71 -0.72 -0.54
N CYS A 61 3.73 -2.02 -0.85
CA CYS A 61 4.12 -3.01 0.14
C CYS A 61 5.58 -2.83 0.59
N LYS A 62 6.48 -2.52 -0.33
CA LYS A 62 7.88 -2.25 0.02
C LYS A 62 8.05 -0.97 0.84
N VAL A 63 7.30 0.09 0.52
CA VAL A 63 7.33 1.33 1.29
C VAL A 63 6.82 1.10 2.72
N VAL A 64 5.68 0.42 2.84
CA VAL A 64 5.04 0.18 4.14
C VAL A 64 5.89 -0.72 5.03
N LYS A 65 6.58 -1.68 4.44
CA LYS A 65 7.41 -2.66 5.14
C LYS A 65 8.89 -2.32 5.17
N GLN A 66 9.26 -1.06 4.96
CA GLN A 66 10.65 -0.64 5.10
C GLN A 66 11.14 -0.80 6.53
N ALA A 67 12.22 -1.54 6.69
CA ALA A 67 12.77 -1.89 7.98
C ALA A 67 14.29 -2.01 7.92
N LYS A 68 14.93 -1.88 9.07
CA LYS A 68 16.33 -2.23 9.21
C LYS A 68 16.44 -3.72 9.52
N TYR A 69 17.35 -4.40 8.83
CA TYR A 69 17.62 -5.82 9.03
C TYR A 69 19.02 -6.02 9.60
N ARG A 70 19.16 -7.00 10.47
CA ARG A 70 20.45 -7.45 10.97
C ARG A 70 20.46 -8.97 10.97
N LYS A 71 21.44 -9.58 10.28
CA LYS A 71 21.53 -11.04 10.13
C LYS A 71 20.23 -11.67 9.61
N GLY A 72 19.60 -11.04 8.63
CA GLY A 72 18.35 -11.50 8.02
C GLY A 72 17.08 -11.30 8.86
N LYS A 73 17.17 -10.67 10.02
CA LYS A 73 16.03 -10.43 10.90
C LYS A 73 15.72 -8.95 11.01
N ILE A 74 14.43 -8.61 11.12
CA ILE A 74 13.98 -7.25 11.35
C ILE A 74 14.46 -6.77 12.72
N VAL A 75 15.08 -5.58 12.75
CA VAL A 75 15.45 -4.93 14.01
C VAL A 75 14.22 -4.27 14.59
N LYS A 76 13.83 -4.68 15.80
CA LYS A 76 12.65 -4.14 16.50
C LYS A 76 12.75 -2.62 16.65
N HIS A 77 11.64 -1.93 16.40
CA HIS A 77 11.51 -0.47 16.46
C HIS A 77 12.36 0.32 15.45
N LYS A 78 12.89 -0.33 14.42
CA LYS A 78 13.67 0.33 13.35
C LYS A 78 12.98 0.22 11.99
N CYS A 79 11.67 0.55 11.96
CA CYS A 79 10.85 0.59 10.76
C CYS A 79 10.41 2.01 10.45
N HIS A 80 10.19 2.32 9.18
CA HIS A 80 9.67 3.61 8.76
C HIS A 80 8.24 3.84 9.28
N PHE A 81 7.42 2.80 9.27
CA PHE A 81 6.14 2.77 9.97
C PHE A 81 6.26 1.83 11.15
N SER A 82 6.14 2.38 12.36
CA SER A 82 6.52 1.69 13.60
C SER A 82 5.73 0.41 13.86
N TRP A 83 4.48 0.33 13.41
CA TRP A 83 3.63 -0.83 13.65
C TRP A 83 4.19 -2.11 13.04
N PHE A 84 4.95 -1.98 11.94
CA PHE A 84 5.48 -3.15 11.23
C PHE A 84 6.52 -3.94 12.04
N CYS A 85 7.21 -3.28 12.95
CA CYS A 85 8.24 -3.96 13.75
C CYS A 85 8.18 -3.60 15.26
N ASP A 86 6.97 -3.39 15.76
CA ASP A 86 6.76 -3.11 17.20
C ASP A 86 6.63 -4.39 18.04
N GLY A 87 6.67 -5.56 17.40
CA GLY A 87 6.51 -6.86 18.06
C GLY A 87 5.06 -7.26 18.34
N LYS A 88 4.09 -6.42 17.93
CA LYS A 88 2.67 -6.73 18.05
C LYS A 88 2.14 -7.35 16.76
N SER A 89 0.94 -7.95 16.82
CA SER A 89 0.29 -8.51 15.66
C SER A 89 -0.01 -7.46 14.60
N ASP A 90 0.27 -7.78 13.34
CA ASP A 90 -0.02 -6.95 12.17
C ASP A 90 -1.37 -7.32 11.51
N ILE A 91 -2.23 -8.03 12.23
CA ILE A 91 -3.55 -8.42 11.76
C ILE A 91 -4.57 -7.40 12.24
N PRO A 92 -5.30 -6.70 11.35
CA PRO A 92 -6.36 -5.79 11.73
C PRO A 92 -7.51 -6.53 12.41
N LYS A 93 -7.76 -6.25 13.68
CA LYS A 93 -8.77 -6.96 14.47
C LYS A 93 -10.14 -6.26 14.47
N ASN A 94 -10.16 -4.93 14.30
CA ASN A 94 -11.41 -4.17 14.24
C ASN A 94 -11.96 -4.20 12.82
N ARG A 95 -13.04 -4.95 12.61
CA ARG A 95 -13.63 -5.17 11.29
C ARG A 95 -14.14 -3.87 10.64
N ILE A 96 -14.76 -3.00 11.42
CA ILE A 96 -15.32 -1.74 10.93
C ILE A 96 -14.19 -0.81 10.52
N ALA A 97 -13.20 -0.63 11.38
CA ALA A 97 -12.05 0.21 11.08
C ALA A 97 -11.25 -0.34 9.87
N TRP A 98 -11.12 -1.65 9.75
CA TRP A 98 -10.47 -2.28 8.59
C TRP A 98 -11.21 -1.99 7.29
N LYS A 99 -12.54 -2.09 7.32
CA LYS A 99 -13.37 -1.78 6.15
C LYS A 99 -13.22 -0.33 5.71
N VAL A 100 -13.16 0.60 6.66
CA VAL A 100 -12.90 2.03 6.38
C VAL A 100 -11.53 2.20 5.74
N SER A 101 -10.49 1.58 6.29
CA SER A 101 -9.14 1.65 5.76
C SER A 101 -9.06 1.10 4.33
N LEU A 102 -9.71 -0.02 4.05
CA LEU A 102 -9.80 -0.59 2.70
C LEU A 102 -10.51 0.35 1.72
N THR A 103 -11.62 0.95 2.16
CA THR A 103 -12.38 1.90 1.33
C THR A 103 -11.53 3.11 0.96
N ILE A 104 -10.83 3.68 1.93
CA ILE A 104 -9.94 4.83 1.70
C ILE A 104 -8.78 4.42 0.78
N ALA A 105 -8.16 3.28 1.02
CA ALA A 105 -7.06 2.80 0.18
C ALA A 105 -7.48 2.67 -1.28
N LYS A 106 -8.61 2.03 -1.55
CA LYS A 106 -9.16 1.87 -2.90
C LYS A 106 -9.43 3.22 -3.56
N ALA A 107 -10.11 4.12 -2.85
CA ALA A 107 -10.45 5.43 -3.38
C ALA A 107 -9.19 6.25 -3.72
N MET A 108 -8.20 6.24 -2.84
CA MET A 108 -6.96 6.98 -3.05
C MET A 108 -6.12 6.41 -4.20
N LEU A 109 -6.10 5.10 -4.36
CA LEU A 109 -5.39 4.45 -5.47
C LEU A 109 -6.09 4.69 -6.81
N ASP A 110 -7.41 4.70 -6.86
CA ASP A 110 -8.16 5.03 -8.07
C ASP A 110 -7.85 6.45 -8.54
N GLN A 111 -7.80 7.42 -7.64
CA GLN A 111 -7.44 8.80 -7.96
C GLN A 111 -5.98 8.95 -8.38
N SER A 112 -5.07 8.18 -7.78
CA SER A 112 -3.64 8.27 -7.99
C SER A 112 -3.12 7.33 -9.07
N GLY A 113 -3.96 6.48 -9.62
CA GLY A 113 -3.57 5.38 -10.52
C GLY A 113 -2.77 5.82 -11.74
N ALA A 114 -3.10 6.98 -12.31
CA ALA A 114 -2.37 7.52 -13.45
C ALA A 114 -0.95 7.97 -13.08
N HIS A 115 -0.77 8.53 -11.89
CA HIS A 115 0.54 8.99 -11.42
C HIS A 115 1.48 7.83 -11.10
N ILE A 116 0.98 6.82 -10.43
CA ILE A 116 1.82 5.68 -10.03
C ILE A 116 2.30 4.85 -11.22
N LYS A 117 1.49 4.78 -12.28
CA LYS A 117 1.89 4.12 -13.53
C LYS A 117 3.12 4.75 -14.19
N ASN A 118 3.30 6.04 -13.97
CA ASN A 118 4.43 6.77 -14.56
C ASN A 118 5.73 6.63 -13.76
N TYR A 119 5.65 6.28 -12.50
CA TYR A 119 6.80 6.17 -11.60
C TYR A 119 7.28 4.74 -11.36
N GLY A 120 6.48 3.75 -11.68
CA GLY A 120 6.86 2.34 -11.58
C GLY A 120 7.69 1.80 -12.73
N LYS A 121 8.21 2.69 -13.55
CA LYS A 121 9.06 2.31 -14.68
C LYS A 121 10.52 2.51 -14.34
#